data_320200782c70c07a994863d2720645be
#
_entry.id   320200782c70c07a994863d2720645be
#
_cell.length_a   1.000
_cell.length_b   1.000
_cell.length_c   1.000
_cell.angle_alpha   90.00
_cell.angle_beta   90.00
_cell.angle_gamma   90.00
#
_symmetry.space_group_name_H-M   'P 1'
#
loop_
_entity.id
_entity.type
_entity.pdbx_description
1 polymer ?
#
loop_
_entity_poly.entity_id
_entity_poly.type
_entity_poly.pdbx_seq_one_letter_code
_entity_poly.pdbx_strand_id
1 'polypeptide(L)'
;GQLKCKKPSNRSFQKAHFKQGDLDGACGAYSVSMTLNILGVFEAEELYSDTYFDRRTAEWKLIKALNENGLYRNGLKLENIQEILTKNYSKYVNVQCVDKKNDIFNITKQWIDKNVPVILGIDYDSHHGHWIVAVGYALNENDELTDILTLDPGVDSPMCCLWNGII
;
A
#
# COMPACT_ATOMS: atom_id res chain seq x y z
N GLY A 1 12.04 -17.27 -2.46
CA GLY A 1 12.21 -16.34 -1.34
C GLY A 1 11.03 -15.39 -1.24
N GLN A 2 10.79 -14.82 -0.08
CA GLN A 2 9.70 -13.87 0.14
C GLN A 2 10.18 -12.44 -0.17
N LEU A 3 9.33 -11.60 -0.78
CA LEU A 3 9.62 -10.19 -1.00
C LEU A 3 9.78 -9.45 0.32
N LYS A 4 10.87 -8.68 0.44
CA LYS A 4 11.22 -7.96 1.67
C LYS A 4 11.58 -6.51 1.38
N CYS A 5 11.23 -5.61 2.30
CA CYS A 5 11.68 -4.22 2.36
C CYS A 5 12.55 -3.99 3.61
N LYS A 6 13.22 -2.84 3.68
CA LYS A 6 14.04 -2.49 4.85
C LYS A 6 13.15 -2.09 6.03
N LYS A 7 13.55 -2.49 7.24
CA LYS A 7 12.94 -2.00 8.48
C LYS A 7 13.30 -0.51 8.72
N PRO A 8 12.50 0.22 9.51
CA PRO A 8 12.81 1.61 9.88
C PRO A 8 14.22 1.81 10.44
N SER A 9 14.71 0.85 11.21
CA SER A 9 16.07 0.87 11.77
C SER A 9 17.19 0.71 10.71
N ASN A 10 16.84 0.42 9.45
CA ASN A 10 17.75 0.14 8.33
C ASN A 10 18.78 -0.99 8.58
N ARG A 11 18.60 -1.81 9.64
CA ARG A 11 19.52 -2.88 10.06
C ARG A 11 19.11 -4.26 9.59
N SER A 12 17.85 -4.45 9.21
CA SER A 12 17.31 -5.73 8.80
C SER A 12 16.18 -5.55 7.77
N PHE A 13 15.66 -6.67 7.27
CA PHE A 13 14.58 -6.70 6.30
C PHE A 13 13.33 -7.28 6.93
N GLN A 14 12.19 -6.82 6.44
CA GLN A 14 10.86 -7.27 6.83
C GLN A 14 10.02 -7.63 5.61
N LYS A 15 8.91 -8.35 5.81
CA LYS A 15 7.97 -8.71 4.75
C LYS A 15 7.37 -7.43 4.14
N ALA A 16 7.37 -7.32 2.80
CA ALA A 16 6.86 -6.14 2.10
C ALA A 16 5.38 -6.28 1.70
N HIS A 17 4.92 -7.50 1.40
CA HIS A 17 3.56 -7.78 0.95
C HIS A 17 2.72 -8.41 2.08
N PHE A 18 1.47 -7.95 2.22
CA PHE A 18 0.47 -8.48 3.13
C PHE A 18 -0.73 -8.97 2.33
N LYS A 19 -1.11 -10.23 2.52
CA LYS A 19 -2.30 -10.81 1.89
C LYS A 19 -3.52 -10.58 2.77
N GLN A 20 -4.60 -10.08 2.18
CA GLN A 20 -5.89 -9.95 2.86
C GLN A 20 -6.59 -11.31 3.03
N GLY A 21 -7.55 -11.38 3.93
CA GLY A 21 -8.42 -12.55 4.11
C GLY A 21 -9.54 -12.61 3.07
N ASP A 22 -10.11 -13.81 2.90
CA ASP A 22 -11.17 -14.06 1.91
C ASP A 22 -12.52 -13.40 2.26
N LEU A 23 -12.71 -13.03 3.51
CA LEU A 23 -13.98 -12.50 4.04
C LEU A 23 -13.93 -11.02 4.46
N ASP A 24 -12.86 -10.34 4.11
CA ASP A 24 -12.69 -8.92 4.46
C ASP A 24 -12.64 -8.03 3.21
N GLY A 25 -13.19 -6.82 3.31
CA GLY A 25 -13.05 -5.75 2.32
C GLY A 25 -11.83 -4.89 2.58
N ALA A 26 -10.75 -5.44 3.11
CA ALA A 26 -9.65 -4.70 3.70
C ALA A 26 -8.52 -4.32 2.72
N CYS A 27 -8.71 -4.47 1.40
CA CYS A 27 -7.68 -4.16 0.40
C CYS A 27 -7.04 -2.79 0.61
N GLY A 28 -7.83 -1.76 0.92
CA GLY A 28 -7.32 -0.42 1.23
C GLY A 28 -6.46 -0.37 2.49
N ALA A 29 -6.86 -1.06 3.56
CA ALA A 29 -6.10 -1.15 4.80
C ALA A 29 -4.75 -1.85 4.58
N TYR A 30 -4.75 -2.96 3.84
CA TYR A 30 -3.52 -3.67 3.47
C TYR A 30 -2.62 -2.84 2.56
N SER A 31 -3.19 -2.13 1.56
CA SER A 31 -2.42 -1.25 0.67
C SER A 31 -1.76 -0.08 1.42
N VAL A 32 -2.48 0.56 2.34
CA VAL A 32 -1.90 1.59 3.24
C VAL A 32 -0.78 0.99 4.08
N SER A 33 -1.00 -0.19 4.68
CA SER A 33 0.00 -0.87 5.51
C SER A 33 1.26 -1.23 4.72
N MET A 34 1.12 -1.80 3.51
CA MET A 34 2.24 -2.12 2.63
C MET A 34 3.01 -0.86 2.24
N THR A 35 2.33 0.20 1.86
CA THR A 35 2.95 1.47 1.47
C THR A 35 3.78 2.07 2.59
N LEU A 36 3.22 2.21 3.80
CA LEU A 36 3.92 2.75 4.96
C LEU A 36 5.09 1.86 5.39
N ASN A 37 4.93 0.54 5.28
CA ASN A 37 5.96 -0.44 5.56
C ASN A 37 7.14 -0.35 4.56
N ILE A 38 6.85 -0.22 3.25
CA ILE A 38 7.88 -0.04 2.21
C ILE A 38 8.63 1.29 2.41
N LEU A 39 7.93 2.34 2.80
CA LEU A 39 8.53 3.65 3.12
C LEU A 39 9.31 3.64 4.45
N GLY A 40 9.34 2.53 5.19
CA GLY A 40 10.06 2.41 6.43
C GLY A 40 9.47 3.23 7.59
N VAL A 41 8.16 3.45 7.59
CA VAL A 41 7.48 4.22 8.65
C VAL A 41 7.31 3.40 9.91
N PHE A 42 7.09 2.07 9.78
CA PHE A 42 6.92 1.15 10.90
C PHE A 42 7.46 -0.26 10.62
N GLU A 43 7.45 -1.10 11.63
CA GLU A 43 7.80 -2.51 11.52
C GLU A 43 6.54 -3.36 11.35
N ALA A 44 6.51 -4.19 10.30
CA ALA A 44 5.35 -5.04 9.98
C ALA A 44 4.97 -5.99 11.13
N GLU A 45 5.94 -6.47 11.87
CA GLU A 45 5.75 -7.40 13.00
C GLU A 45 4.92 -6.77 14.11
N GLU A 46 5.03 -5.47 14.30
CA GLU A 46 4.28 -4.73 15.32
C GLU A 46 2.76 -4.62 15.00
N LEU A 47 2.35 -4.84 13.75
CA LEU A 47 0.94 -4.91 13.38
C LEU A 47 0.26 -6.22 13.84
N TYR A 48 1.03 -7.26 14.12
CA TYR A 48 0.55 -8.58 14.54
C TYR A 48 0.67 -8.84 16.04
N SER A 49 1.22 -7.89 16.80
CA SER A 49 1.48 -8.10 18.22
C SER A 49 0.18 -8.16 19.01
N ASP A 50 -0.12 -9.30 19.62
CA ASP A 50 -1.24 -9.51 20.55
C ASP A 50 -0.97 -8.92 21.95
N THR A 51 0.29 -8.52 22.20
CA THR A 51 0.74 -8.15 23.53
C THR A 51 1.24 -6.71 23.57
N TYR A 52 0.57 -5.88 24.29
CA TYR A 52 1.01 -4.55 24.72
C TYR A 52 1.36 -3.55 23.60
N PHE A 53 0.35 -2.94 23.02
CA PHE A 53 0.53 -1.82 22.10
C PHE A 53 0.94 -0.53 22.84
N ASP A 54 2.13 -0.02 22.54
CA ASP A 54 2.44 1.37 22.88
C ASP A 54 1.61 2.29 21.98
N ARG A 55 0.65 3.00 22.57
CA ARG A 55 -0.28 3.90 21.87
C ARG A 55 0.40 5.09 21.17
N ARG A 56 1.71 5.27 21.35
CA ARG A 56 2.50 6.33 20.72
C ARG A 56 3.10 5.90 19.39
N THR A 57 3.10 4.60 19.09
CA THR A 57 3.72 4.06 17.87
C THR A 57 2.96 4.41 16.60
N ALA A 58 3.64 4.33 15.46
CA ALA A 58 3.04 4.54 14.15
C ALA A 58 2.04 3.42 13.83
N GLU A 59 2.34 2.19 14.24
CA GLU A 59 1.53 0.98 14.07
C GLU A 59 0.20 1.12 14.80
N TRP A 60 0.24 1.53 16.06
CA TRP A 60 -0.99 1.75 16.83
C TRP A 60 -1.91 2.78 16.21
N LYS A 61 -1.35 3.88 15.68
CA LYS A 61 -2.14 4.92 15.01
C LYS A 61 -2.90 4.37 13.81
N LEU A 62 -2.28 3.46 13.03
CA LEU A 62 -2.95 2.81 11.92
C LEU A 62 -4.07 1.90 12.40
N ILE A 63 -3.78 0.98 13.32
CA ILE A 63 -4.76 0.04 13.88
C ILE A 63 -5.96 0.80 14.45
N LYS A 64 -5.72 1.86 15.22
CA LYS A 64 -6.77 2.70 15.79
C LYS A 64 -7.63 3.34 14.70
N ALA A 65 -7.01 3.98 13.69
CA ALA A 65 -7.72 4.65 12.61
C ALA A 65 -8.56 3.66 11.78
N LEU A 66 -8.06 2.44 11.57
CA LEU A 66 -8.77 1.38 10.87
C LEU A 66 -9.95 0.84 11.71
N ASN A 67 -9.78 0.67 13.01
CA ASN A 67 -10.83 0.15 13.90
C ASN A 67 -11.98 1.14 14.11
N GLU A 68 -11.69 2.44 14.26
CA GLU A 68 -12.68 3.48 14.49
C GLU A 68 -13.74 3.59 13.39
N ASN A 69 -13.41 3.18 12.17
CA ASN A 69 -14.27 3.32 11.01
C ASN A 69 -14.84 1.98 10.50
N GLY A 70 -14.57 0.86 11.16
CA GLY A 70 -15.03 -0.47 10.72
C GLY A 70 -14.44 -0.89 9.36
N LEU A 71 -13.30 -0.37 9.00
CA LEU A 71 -12.73 -0.37 7.65
C LEU A 71 -12.31 -1.75 7.13
N TYR A 72 -12.18 -2.74 8.00
CA TYR A 72 -11.89 -4.13 7.59
C TYR A 72 -13.07 -4.80 6.87
N ARG A 73 -14.31 -4.37 7.14
CA ARG A 73 -15.51 -4.94 6.52
C ARG A 73 -16.04 -4.10 5.37
N ASN A 74 -15.99 -2.79 5.49
CA ASN A 74 -16.67 -1.86 4.58
C ASN A 74 -15.73 -1.34 3.47
N GLY A 75 -14.45 -1.68 3.51
CA GLY A 75 -13.44 -1.13 2.64
C GLY A 75 -13.10 0.33 2.95
N LEU A 76 -12.11 0.86 2.26
CA LEU A 76 -11.69 2.26 2.33
C LEU A 76 -12.05 2.99 1.05
N LYS A 77 -12.63 4.19 1.18
CA LYS A 77 -12.71 5.14 0.08
C LYS A 77 -11.43 5.98 0.00
N LEU A 78 -11.23 6.68 -1.12
CA LEU A 78 -10.08 7.56 -1.34
C LEU A 78 -9.92 8.59 -0.21
N GLU A 79 -11.04 9.19 0.22
CA GLU A 79 -11.06 10.18 1.28
C GLU A 79 -10.60 9.60 2.63
N ASN A 80 -10.98 8.34 2.92
CA ASN A 80 -10.53 7.67 4.14
C ASN A 80 -9.03 7.43 4.13
N ILE A 81 -8.47 6.97 3.00
CA ILE A 81 -7.02 6.77 2.85
C ILE A 81 -6.29 8.10 3.01
N GLN A 82 -6.75 9.14 2.35
CA GLN A 82 -6.19 10.49 2.45
C GLN A 82 -6.21 11.00 3.89
N GLU A 83 -7.35 10.87 4.59
CA GLU A 83 -7.50 11.31 5.97
C GLU A 83 -6.56 10.55 6.91
N ILE A 84 -6.51 9.22 6.83
CA ILE A 84 -5.62 8.38 7.64
C ILE A 84 -4.17 8.81 7.46
N LEU A 85 -3.71 8.94 6.23
CA LEU A 85 -2.32 9.30 5.94
C LEU A 85 -1.99 10.72 6.38
N THR A 86 -2.84 11.70 6.07
CA THR A 86 -2.61 13.11 6.42
C THR A 86 -2.64 13.33 7.93
N LYS A 87 -3.62 12.73 8.62
CA LYS A 87 -3.85 12.97 10.05
C LYS A 87 -2.81 12.29 10.94
N ASN A 88 -2.41 11.07 10.56
CA ASN A 88 -1.56 10.25 11.42
C ASN A 88 -0.10 10.20 10.99
N TYR A 89 0.20 10.47 9.70
CA TYR A 89 1.52 10.22 9.11
C TYR A 89 2.14 11.44 8.43
N SER A 90 1.59 12.64 8.60
CA SER A 90 2.12 13.89 8.01
C SER A 90 3.57 14.21 8.36
N LYS A 91 4.11 13.59 9.42
CA LYS A 91 5.54 13.70 9.78
C LYS A 91 6.45 12.84 8.90
N TYR A 92 5.91 11.84 8.24
CA TYR A 92 6.65 10.84 7.47
C TYR A 92 6.37 10.94 5.97
N VAL A 93 5.14 11.29 5.61
CA VAL A 93 4.68 11.33 4.22
C VAL A 93 3.94 12.62 3.91
N ASN A 94 4.13 13.14 2.71
CA ASN A 94 3.29 14.20 2.14
C ASN A 94 2.33 13.54 1.13
N VAL A 95 1.03 13.66 1.39
CA VAL A 95 -0.01 12.95 0.63
C VAL A 95 -0.48 13.81 -0.54
N GLN A 96 -0.41 13.26 -1.73
CA GLN A 96 -1.02 13.85 -2.92
C GLN A 96 -2.06 12.87 -3.48
N CYS A 97 -3.29 13.34 -3.62
CA CYS A 97 -4.36 12.60 -4.31
C CYS A 97 -4.52 13.13 -5.73
N VAL A 98 -4.69 12.22 -6.68
CA VAL A 98 -4.88 12.56 -8.09
C VAL A 98 -6.09 11.81 -8.61
N ASP A 99 -7.08 12.55 -9.10
CA ASP A 99 -8.28 12.01 -9.72
C ASP A 99 -8.31 12.35 -11.23
N LYS A 100 -7.21 12.05 -11.92
CA LYS A 100 -7.08 12.26 -13.38
C LYS A 100 -6.86 10.92 -14.07
N LYS A 101 -7.95 10.31 -14.54
CA LYS A 101 -7.92 9.00 -15.20
C LYS A 101 -6.97 8.92 -16.40
N ASN A 102 -6.82 10.00 -17.16
CA ASN A 102 -6.10 9.99 -18.45
C ASN A 102 -4.56 10.01 -18.33
N ASP A 103 -4.00 10.23 -17.15
CA ASP A 103 -2.54 10.34 -16.97
C ASP A 103 -2.01 9.57 -15.76
N ILE A 104 -2.84 8.69 -15.19
CA ILE A 104 -2.51 8.01 -13.93
C ILE A 104 -1.24 7.15 -14.05
N PHE A 105 -0.98 6.54 -15.20
CA PHE A 105 0.20 5.71 -15.41
C PHE A 105 1.49 6.54 -15.41
N ASN A 106 1.50 7.67 -16.12
CA ASN A 106 2.66 8.57 -16.14
C ASN A 106 2.91 9.21 -14.78
N ILE A 107 1.86 9.61 -14.07
CA ILE A 107 1.97 10.12 -12.70
C ILE A 107 2.53 9.04 -11.76
N THR A 108 2.03 7.81 -11.87
CA THR A 108 2.52 6.67 -11.10
C THR A 108 4.00 6.42 -11.36
N LYS A 109 4.40 6.38 -12.64
CA LYS A 109 5.81 6.25 -13.04
C LYS A 109 6.69 7.32 -12.40
N GLN A 110 6.27 8.59 -12.45
CA GLN A 110 7.03 9.71 -11.85
C GLN A 110 7.28 9.56 -10.34
N TRP A 111 6.35 8.95 -9.59
CA TRP A 111 6.53 8.68 -8.17
C TRP A 111 7.41 7.47 -7.93
N ILE A 112 7.26 6.41 -8.73
CA ILE A 112 8.11 5.22 -8.66
C ILE A 112 9.57 5.58 -8.98
N ASP A 113 9.83 6.46 -9.94
CA ASP A 113 11.17 6.98 -10.26
C ASP A 113 11.81 7.71 -9.06
N LYS A 114 11.00 8.21 -8.13
CA LYS A 114 11.45 8.80 -6.86
C LYS A 114 11.53 7.80 -5.70
N ASN A 115 11.39 6.50 -5.98
CA ASN A 115 11.32 5.42 -5.01
C ASN A 115 10.12 5.54 -4.03
N VAL A 116 9.01 6.09 -4.50
CA VAL A 116 7.77 6.22 -3.72
C VAL A 116 6.72 5.28 -4.29
N PRO A 117 6.21 4.31 -3.51
CA PRO A 117 5.11 3.46 -3.93
C PRO A 117 3.81 4.27 -4.02
N VAL A 118 2.92 3.89 -4.93
CA VAL A 118 1.66 4.60 -5.17
C VAL A 118 0.47 3.68 -4.88
N ILE A 119 -0.47 4.13 -4.06
CA ILE A 119 -1.72 3.42 -3.84
C ILE A 119 -2.66 3.74 -5.01
N LEU A 120 -3.08 2.71 -5.74
CA LEU A 120 -3.98 2.80 -6.88
C LEU A 120 -5.33 2.17 -6.56
N GLY A 121 -6.41 2.88 -6.88
CA GLY A 121 -7.76 2.34 -6.91
C GLY A 121 -8.07 1.80 -8.30
N ILE A 122 -8.60 0.58 -8.36
CA ILE A 122 -9.06 -0.06 -9.58
C ILE A 122 -10.56 -0.30 -9.43
N ASP A 123 -11.35 0.14 -10.40
CA ASP A 123 -12.77 -0.17 -10.47
C ASP A 123 -12.97 -1.37 -11.39
N TYR A 124 -13.50 -2.47 -10.87
CA TYR A 124 -13.90 -3.63 -11.67
C TYR A 124 -15.27 -3.43 -12.32
N ASP A 125 -16.18 -2.76 -11.58
CA ASP A 125 -17.51 -2.38 -12.04
C ASP A 125 -18.03 -1.18 -11.22
N SER A 126 -19.31 -0.79 -11.41
CA SER A 126 -19.92 0.35 -10.71
C SER A 126 -20.05 0.17 -9.19
N HIS A 127 -19.78 -1.02 -8.64
CA HIS A 127 -20.03 -1.35 -7.24
C HIS A 127 -18.80 -1.94 -6.53
N HIS A 128 -17.80 -2.41 -7.29
CA HIS A 128 -16.65 -3.12 -6.74
C HIS A 128 -15.36 -2.42 -7.15
N GLY A 129 -14.73 -1.79 -6.19
CA GLY A 129 -13.38 -1.23 -6.31
C GLY A 129 -12.36 -2.07 -5.55
N HIS A 130 -11.11 -1.97 -5.94
CA HIS A 130 -9.99 -2.65 -5.29
C HIS A 130 -8.80 -1.71 -5.15
N TRP A 131 -8.06 -1.84 -4.05
CA TRP A 131 -6.86 -1.06 -3.78
C TRP A 131 -5.63 -1.94 -3.89
N ILE A 132 -4.64 -1.47 -4.65
CA ILE A 132 -3.35 -2.12 -4.86
C ILE A 132 -2.22 -1.11 -4.67
N VAL A 133 -0.97 -1.57 -4.61
CA VAL A 133 0.21 -0.72 -4.47
C VAL A 133 1.11 -0.87 -5.69
N ALA A 134 1.28 0.18 -6.48
CA ALA A 134 2.25 0.24 -7.55
C ALA A 134 3.67 0.36 -6.97
N VAL A 135 4.57 -0.50 -7.43
CA VAL A 135 5.95 -0.60 -6.96
C VAL A 135 6.99 -0.61 -8.09
N GLY A 136 6.54 -0.68 -9.33
CA GLY A 136 7.38 -0.71 -10.50
C GLY A 136 6.58 -0.43 -11.77
N TYR A 137 7.27 -0.45 -12.91
CA TYR A 137 6.65 -0.33 -14.23
C TYR A 137 7.50 -1.07 -15.27
N ALA A 138 6.92 -1.35 -16.43
CA ALA A 138 7.62 -1.90 -17.58
C ALA A 138 7.59 -0.90 -18.75
N LEU A 139 8.65 -0.94 -19.55
CA LEU A 139 8.78 -0.19 -20.80
C LEU A 139 8.95 -1.16 -21.95
N ASN A 140 8.48 -0.78 -23.13
CA ASN A 140 8.78 -1.51 -24.36
C ASN A 140 10.17 -1.12 -24.92
N GLU A 141 10.53 -1.68 -26.09
CA GLU A 141 11.81 -1.42 -26.77
C GLU A 141 11.99 0.05 -27.21
N ASN A 142 10.90 0.83 -27.21
CA ASN A 142 10.91 2.26 -27.57
C ASN A 142 10.87 3.18 -26.33
N ASP A 143 11.11 2.65 -25.11
CA ASP A 143 11.00 3.37 -23.85
C ASP A 143 9.58 3.91 -23.53
N GLU A 144 8.54 3.32 -24.15
CA GLU A 144 7.16 3.68 -23.84
C GLU A 144 6.64 2.83 -22.68
N LEU A 145 5.91 3.46 -21.76
CA LEU A 145 5.31 2.81 -20.61
C LEU A 145 4.20 1.85 -21.05
N THR A 146 4.36 0.56 -20.75
CA THR A 146 3.40 -0.49 -21.10
C THR A 146 2.58 -0.97 -19.93
N ASP A 147 3.22 -1.16 -18.76
CA ASP A 147 2.58 -1.79 -17.61
C ASP A 147 3.00 -1.14 -16.31
N ILE A 148 2.13 -1.19 -15.30
CA ILE A 148 2.44 -0.90 -13.91
C ILE A 148 2.51 -2.21 -13.13
N LEU A 149 3.61 -2.42 -12.43
CA LEU A 149 3.88 -3.58 -11.60
C LEU A 149 3.40 -3.31 -10.17
N THR A 150 2.58 -4.21 -9.64
CA THR A 150 1.84 -3.94 -8.40
C THR A 150 2.03 -5.01 -7.34
N LEU A 151 1.77 -4.64 -6.09
CA LEU A 151 1.50 -5.54 -4.98
C LEU A 151 0.00 -5.51 -4.69
N ASP A 152 -0.66 -6.61 -5.04
CA ASP A 152 -2.09 -6.81 -4.83
C ASP A 152 -2.32 -7.59 -3.54
N PRO A 153 -3.04 -7.04 -2.54
CA PRO A 153 -3.33 -7.75 -1.31
C PRO A 153 -4.27 -8.94 -1.50
N GLY A 154 -5.05 -8.99 -2.59
CA GLY A 154 -5.94 -10.11 -2.90
C GLY A 154 -5.22 -11.35 -3.44
N VAL A 155 -3.96 -11.24 -3.79
CA VAL A 155 -3.16 -12.31 -4.42
C VAL A 155 -2.06 -12.79 -3.48
N ASP A 156 -1.58 -14.01 -3.67
CA ASP A 156 -0.47 -14.56 -2.89
C ASP A 156 0.82 -13.73 -3.01
N SER A 157 1.62 -13.77 -1.95
CA SER A 157 2.90 -13.05 -1.93
C SER A 157 3.81 -13.50 -3.06
N PRO A 158 4.46 -12.57 -3.78
CA PRO A 158 5.35 -12.92 -4.87
C PRO A 158 6.56 -13.72 -4.34
N MET A 159 6.94 -14.79 -5.05
CA MET A 159 8.05 -15.67 -4.66
C MET A 159 9.31 -15.48 -5.51
N CYS A 160 9.15 -15.20 -6.80
CA CYS A 160 10.24 -15.14 -7.78
C CYS A 160 10.42 -13.75 -8.41
N CYS A 161 9.54 -12.79 -8.10
CA CYS A 161 9.56 -11.43 -8.64
C CYS A 161 9.26 -10.40 -7.54
N LEU A 162 9.30 -9.12 -7.89
CA LEU A 162 9.07 -8.01 -6.95
C LEU A 162 7.60 -7.52 -6.95
N TRP A 163 6.72 -8.19 -7.69
CA TRP A 163 5.30 -7.86 -7.84
C TRP A 163 4.46 -9.15 -7.94
N ASN A 164 3.16 -9.04 -7.73
CA ASN A 164 2.19 -10.14 -7.90
C ASN A 164 0.97 -9.73 -8.75
N GLY A 165 0.94 -8.50 -9.26
CA GLY A 165 -0.06 -7.99 -10.18
C GLY A 165 0.55 -7.10 -11.26
N ILE A 166 -0.13 -6.99 -12.39
CA ILE A 166 0.23 -6.13 -13.54
C ILE A 166 -1.05 -5.47 -14.04
N ILE A 167 -1.01 -4.18 -14.32
CA ILE A 167 -2.11 -3.43 -14.94
C ILE A 167 -1.60 -2.55 -16.07
#